data_ca32cee78135c03a531771314f3def29
#
_entry.id   ca32cee78135c03a531771314f3def29
#
_cell.length_a   1.000
_cell.length_b   1.000
_cell.length_c   1.000
_cell.angle_alpha   90.00
_cell.angle_beta   90.00
_cell.angle_gamma   90.00
#
_symmetry.space_group_name_H-M   'P 1'
#
loop_
_entity.id
_entity.type
_entity.pdbx_description
1 polymer ?
#
loop_
_entity_poly.entity_id
_entity_poly.type
_entity_poly.pdbx_seq_one_letter_code
_entity_poly.pdbx_strand_id
1 'polypeptide(L)'
;MKNVSNEFKEIIKKGGPFYAYADMVLSDGTELSLDSENDFYIDGNSYTESSGDGFPLGAALAKTIDIGIDNSDERFSKYDFYYARITLYTETDLPSGKIEKIKEGTFTVISALAPGDIIEITASDDMYKSDKEYTSKLDYPLPALRVLQEVCTQCDINLGSVSFTNDDFLVQKRPEGLTGRQVIGYIAQIAGGNALFDENNRLLIKTYDYSVFEQHELI
;
A
#
# COMPACT_ATOMS: atom_id res chain seq x y z
N MET A 1 -5.05 -0.77 13.16
CA MET A 1 -6.39 -1.36 12.93
C MET A 1 -7.26 -0.24 12.38
N LYS A 2 -7.96 -0.47 11.25
CA LYS A 2 -8.86 0.55 10.67
C LYS A 2 -10.00 0.84 11.65
N ASN A 3 -10.40 2.11 11.71
CA ASN A 3 -11.51 2.52 12.59
C ASN A 3 -12.82 2.26 11.84
N VAL A 4 -13.53 1.22 12.23
CA VAL A 4 -14.80 0.80 11.62
C VAL A 4 -15.89 0.72 12.68
N SER A 5 -17.16 0.89 12.26
CA SER A 5 -18.31 0.82 13.15
C SER A 5 -18.49 -0.58 13.79
N ASN A 6 -19.26 -0.66 14.86
CA ASN A 6 -19.60 -1.95 15.46
C ASN A 6 -20.48 -2.80 14.51
N GLU A 7 -21.38 -2.15 13.74
CA GLU A 7 -22.20 -2.84 12.73
C GLU A 7 -21.32 -3.50 11.67
N PHE A 8 -20.32 -2.79 11.17
CA PHE A 8 -19.35 -3.32 10.22
C PHE A 8 -18.59 -4.54 10.79
N LYS A 9 -18.14 -4.47 12.05
CA LYS A 9 -17.47 -5.60 12.73
C LYS A 9 -18.37 -6.83 12.82
N GLU A 10 -19.68 -6.63 13.09
CA GLU A 10 -20.63 -7.75 13.12
C GLU A 10 -20.90 -8.35 11.74
N ILE A 11 -20.86 -7.54 10.67
CA ILE A 11 -20.94 -8.03 9.28
C ILE A 11 -19.74 -8.90 8.95
N ILE A 12 -18.51 -8.44 9.29
CA ILE A 12 -17.28 -9.26 9.10
C ILE A 12 -17.43 -10.62 9.78
N LYS A 13 -17.85 -10.64 11.05
CA LYS A 13 -18.01 -11.89 11.82
C LYS A 13 -19.00 -12.86 11.19
N LYS A 14 -20.01 -12.36 10.51
CA LYS A 14 -21.08 -13.15 9.86
C LYS A 14 -20.75 -13.52 8.42
N GLY A 15 -19.62 -13.05 7.87
CA GLY A 15 -19.26 -13.27 6.46
C GLY A 15 -20.24 -12.56 5.49
N GLY A 16 -20.64 -11.35 5.83
CA GLY A 16 -21.57 -10.56 5.01
C GLY A 16 -20.93 -10.06 3.68
N PRO A 17 -21.75 -9.50 2.80
CA PRO A 17 -21.29 -9.01 1.51
C PRO A 17 -20.41 -7.75 1.69
N PHE A 18 -19.34 -7.71 0.89
CA PHE A 18 -18.49 -6.54 0.73
C PHE A 18 -18.32 -6.26 -0.75
N TYR A 19 -18.34 -4.98 -1.11
CA TYR A 19 -18.21 -4.49 -2.47
C TYR A 19 -16.92 -3.69 -2.61
N ALA A 20 -16.22 -3.88 -3.71
CA ALA A 20 -15.07 -3.05 -4.04
C ALA A 20 -15.52 -1.84 -4.84
N TYR A 21 -14.93 -0.71 -4.54
CA TYR A 21 -15.15 0.56 -5.24
C TYR A 21 -13.81 1.26 -5.45
N ALA A 22 -13.61 1.85 -6.63
CA ALA A 22 -12.38 2.56 -6.96
C ALA A 22 -12.67 3.92 -7.58
N ASP A 23 -12.12 4.98 -6.99
CA ASP A 23 -11.97 6.27 -7.66
C ASP A 23 -10.62 6.27 -8.39
N MET A 24 -10.65 6.58 -9.68
CA MET A 24 -9.47 6.59 -10.53
C MET A 24 -9.32 7.96 -11.20
N VAL A 25 -8.10 8.49 -11.17
CA VAL A 25 -7.73 9.70 -11.90
C VAL A 25 -6.67 9.31 -12.92
N LEU A 26 -7.02 9.44 -14.20
CA LEU A 26 -6.11 9.14 -15.32
C LEU A 26 -5.01 10.20 -15.44
N SER A 27 -3.97 9.91 -16.21
CA SER A 27 -2.84 10.82 -16.43
C SER A 27 -3.21 12.14 -17.11
N ASP A 28 -4.32 12.16 -17.86
CA ASP A 28 -4.89 13.36 -18.51
C ASP A 28 -5.83 14.17 -17.59
N GLY A 29 -6.04 13.70 -16.34
CA GLY A 29 -6.96 14.29 -15.37
C GLY A 29 -8.40 13.82 -15.47
N THR A 30 -8.72 12.88 -16.36
CA THR A 30 -10.06 12.27 -16.42
C THR A 30 -10.34 11.48 -15.15
N GLU A 31 -11.49 11.70 -14.54
CA GLU A 31 -11.93 11.00 -13.34
C GLU A 31 -12.92 9.89 -13.70
N LEU A 32 -12.72 8.71 -13.16
CA LEU A 32 -13.60 7.56 -13.31
C LEU A 32 -13.92 7.00 -11.91
N SER A 33 -15.15 6.56 -11.72
CA SER A 33 -15.57 5.80 -10.54
C SER A 33 -16.06 4.44 -11.00
N LEU A 34 -15.46 3.39 -10.46
CA LEU A 34 -15.69 2.01 -10.85
C LEU A 34 -16.18 1.22 -9.63
N ASP A 35 -17.14 0.34 -9.83
CA ASP A 35 -17.66 -0.52 -8.78
C ASP A 35 -17.65 -2.00 -9.18
N SER A 36 -17.67 -2.90 -8.16
CA SER A 36 -17.58 -4.34 -8.39
C SER A 36 -18.83 -4.98 -8.96
N GLU A 37 -19.95 -4.29 -9.00
CA GLU A 37 -21.19 -4.83 -9.54
C GLU A 37 -21.34 -4.59 -11.05
N ASN A 38 -20.78 -3.47 -11.56
CA ASN A 38 -20.99 -3.02 -12.93
C ASN A 38 -19.72 -2.95 -13.78
N ASP A 39 -18.56 -2.77 -13.15
CA ASP A 39 -17.33 -2.38 -13.85
C ASP A 39 -16.20 -3.39 -13.69
N PHE A 40 -16.12 -4.07 -12.53
CA PHE A 40 -15.04 -5.03 -12.34
C PHE A 40 -15.40 -6.38 -12.91
N TYR A 41 -14.46 -6.97 -13.62
CA TYR A 41 -14.60 -8.34 -14.07
C TYR A 41 -14.57 -9.29 -12.85
N ILE A 42 -15.42 -10.33 -12.87
CA ILE A 42 -15.69 -11.17 -11.69
C ILE A 42 -14.43 -11.93 -11.23
N ASP A 43 -13.56 -12.34 -12.17
CA ASP A 43 -12.38 -13.14 -11.89
C ASP A 43 -11.09 -12.30 -12.05
N GLY A 44 -10.05 -12.66 -11.30
CA GLY A 44 -8.71 -12.10 -11.46
C GLY A 44 -8.43 -10.83 -10.66
N ASN A 45 -9.37 -10.37 -9.81
CA ASN A 45 -9.10 -9.26 -8.91
C ASN A 45 -8.34 -9.74 -7.68
N SER A 46 -7.26 -9.05 -7.33
CA SER A 46 -6.48 -9.35 -6.14
C SER A 46 -6.04 -8.09 -5.39
N TYR A 47 -5.90 -8.23 -4.09
CA TYR A 47 -5.24 -7.25 -3.22
C TYR A 47 -4.18 -8.00 -2.40
N THR A 48 -2.94 -7.57 -2.53
CA THR A 48 -1.82 -8.21 -1.84
C THR A 48 -1.11 -7.20 -0.94
N GLU A 49 -1.04 -7.52 0.36
CA GLU A 49 -0.25 -6.82 1.37
C GLU A 49 0.49 -7.87 2.19
N SER A 50 1.49 -8.53 1.59
CA SER A 50 2.17 -9.66 2.23
C SER A 50 3.67 -9.61 1.98
N SER A 51 4.41 -10.08 2.98
CA SER A 51 5.86 -10.32 2.90
C SER A 51 6.20 -11.77 2.49
N GLY A 52 5.21 -12.57 2.13
CA GLY A 52 5.35 -14.01 2.00
C GLY A 52 5.26 -14.74 3.35
N ASP A 53 5.77 -15.96 3.42
CA ASP A 53 5.70 -16.81 4.61
C ASP A 53 6.65 -16.32 5.73
N GLY A 54 6.17 -16.35 6.97
CA GLY A 54 6.93 -16.07 8.18
C GLY A 54 6.77 -14.66 8.75
N PHE A 55 7.67 -14.29 9.67
CA PHE A 55 7.74 -12.97 10.30
C PHE A 55 9.02 -12.25 9.84
N PRO A 56 9.05 -11.62 8.67
CA PRO A 56 10.22 -10.91 8.21
C PRO A 56 10.49 -9.69 9.09
N LEU A 57 11.77 -9.43 9.35
CA LEU A 57 12.25 -8.17 9.91
C LEU A 57 12.98 -7.41 8.81
N GLY A 58 12.68 -6.12 8.69
CA GLY A 58 13.34 -5.28 7.70
C GLY A 58 12.76 -5.42 6.29
N ALA A 59 11.54 -5.92 6.15
CA ALA A 59 10.86 -5.91 4.86
C ALA A 59 10.32 -4.52 4.54
N ALA A 60 10.54 -4.05 3.30
CA ALA A 60 9.87 -2.90 2.72
C ALA A 60 8.74 -3.40 1.84
N LEU A 61 7.53 -3.46 2.44
CA LEU A 61 6.36 -4.12 1.87
C LEU A 61 5.66 -3.20 0.89
N ALA A 62 5.46 -3.67 -0.35
CA ALA A 62 4.59 -3.01 -1.30
C ALA A 62 3.20 -3.64 -1.25
N LYS A 63 2.17 -2.80 -1.29
CA LYS A 63 0.81 -3.24 -1.56
C LYS A 63 0.59 -3.23 -3.07
N THR A 64 0.00 -4.28 -3.58
CA THR A 64 -0.35 -4.38 -5.00
C THR A 64 -1.81 -4.77 -5.15
N ILE A 65 -2.41 -4.27 -6.21
CA ILE A 65 -3.74 -4.66 -6.65
C ILE A 65 -3.70 -5.07 -8.12
N ASP A 66 -4.40 -6.14 -8.45
CA ASP A 66 -4.73 -6.49 -9.82
C ASP A 66 -6.23 -6.32 -9.99
N ILE A 67 -6.65 -5.64 -11.04
CA ILE A 67 -8.05 -5.36 -11.34
C ILE A 67 -8.30 -5.67 -12.81
N GLY A 68 -9.30 -6.51 -13.08
CA GLY A 68 -9.91 -6.65 -14.38
C GLY A 68 -11.10 -5.70 -14.50
N ILE A 69 -11.12 -4.86 -15.53
CA ILE A 69 -12.26 -3.99 -15.86
C ILE A 69 -13.03 -4.63 -17.00
N ASP A 70 -14.34 -4.83 -16.83
CA ASP A 70 -15.22 -5.30 -17.91
C ASP A 70 -15.37 -4.21 -18.97
N ASN A 71 -14.89 -4.51 -20.16
CA ASN A 71 -14.93 -3.62 -21.33
C ASN A 71 -15.64 -4.28 -22.51
N SER A 72 -16.50 -5.27 -22.26
CA SER A 72 -17.25 -5.99 -23.30
C SER A 72 -18.15 -5.09 -24.16
N ASP A 73 -18.51 -3.92 -23.65
CA ASP A 73 -19.26 -2.86 -24.34
C ASP A 73 -18.35 -1.75 -24.92
N GLU A 74 -17.03 -1.92 -24.87
CA GLU A 74 -16.00 -0.99 -25.37
C GLU A 74 -15.99 0.41 -24.72
N ARG A 75 -16.75 0.63 -23.62
CA ARG A 75 -16.90 1.97 -22.98
C ARG A 75 -15.59 2.54 -22.44
N PHE A 76 -14.64 1.68 -22.08
CA PHE A 76 -13.35 2.07 -21.54
C PHE A 76 -12.21 2.06 -22.57
N SER A 77 -12.45 1.63 -23.82
CA SER A 77 -11.41 1.49 -24.86
C SER A 77 -10.68 2.79 -25.23
N LYS A 78 -11.31 3.93 -24.95
CA LYS A 78 -10.74 5.27 -25.23
C LYS A 78 -9.79 5.79 -24.17
N TYR A 79 -9.67 5.13 -23.02
CA TYR A 79 -8.88 5.61 -21.88
C TYR A 79 -7.51 4.94 -21.84
N ASP A 80 -6.51 5.73 -21.45
CA ASP A 80 -5.18 5.24 -21.09
C ASP A 80 -5.07 5.13 -19.57
N PHE A 81 -5.00 3.91 -19.07
CA PHE A 81 -4.92 3.62 -17.65
C PHE A 81 -3.48 3.67 -17.10
N TYR A 82 -2.47 3.76 -17.95
CA TYR A 82 -1.09 3.76 -17.49
C TYR A 82 -0.79 5.02 -16.64
N TYR A 83 -0.19 4.81 -15.47
CA TYR A 83 0.03 5.84 -14.44
C TYR A 83 -1.25 6.46 -13.84
N ALA A 84 -2.43 5.90 -14.08
CA ALA A 84 -3.63 6.34 -13.38
C ALA A 84 -3.46 6.18 -11.85
N ARG A 85 -4.06 7.10 -11.10
CA ARG A 85 -4.08 7.06 -9.64
C ARG A 85 -5.39 6.44 -9.18
N ILE A 86 -5.33 5.32 -8.45
CA ILE A 86 -6.49 4.60 -7.95
C ILE A 86 -6.58 4.78 -6.44
N THR A 87 -7.76 5.18 -5.94
CA THR A 87 -8.11 5.06 -4.53
C THR A 87 -9.12 3.93 -4.37
N LEU A 88 -8.69 2.85 -3.73
CA LEU A 88 -9.52 1.66 -3.52
C LEU A 88 -10.26 1.75 -2.20
N TYR A 89 -11.51 1.33 -2.22
CA TYR A 89 -12.38 1.24 -1.05
C TYR A 89 -13.07 -0.11 -0.97
N THR A 90 -13.38 -0.51 0.27
CA THR A 90 -14.33 -1.58 0.57
C THR A 90 -15.61 -0.94 1.11
N GLU A 91 -16.74 -1.33 0.58
CA GLU A 91 -18.06 -0.85 1.01
C GLU A 91 -18.92 -2.00 1.52
N THR A 92 -19.84 -1.69 2.42
CA THR A 92 -20.88 -2.63 2.85
C THR A 92 -22.12 -1.89 3.32
N ASP A 93 -23.27 -2.48 3.06
CA ASP A 93 -24.56 -2.00 3.56
C ASP A 93 -24.71 -2.38 5.05
N LEU A 94 -24.88 -1.36 5.90
CA LEU A 94 -25.11 -1.57 7.32
C LEU A 94 -26.59 -1.88 7.59
N PRO A 95 -26.90 -2.66 8.64
CA PRO A 95 -28.30 -2.90 9.10
C PRO A 95 -29.10 -1.62 9.37
N SER A 96 -28.40 -0.53 9.71
CA SER A 96 -29.00 0.81 9.89
C SER A 96 -29.44 1.47 8.58
N GLY A 97 -29.22 0.85 7.41
CA GLY A 97 -29.52 1.40 6.09
C GLY A 97 -28.49 2.44 5.59
N LYS A 98 -27.33 2.53 6.24
CA LYS A 98 -26.20 3.35 5.79
C LYS A 98 -25.18 2.49 5.04
N ILE A 99 -24.43 3.09 4.13
CA ILE A 99 -23.26 2.48 3.52
C ILE A 99 -22.04 2.91 4.33
N GLU A 100 -21.21 1.95 4.75
CA GLU A 100 -19.89 2.24 5.32
C GLU A 100 -18.82 1.94 4.28
N LYS A 101 -18.02 2.98 3.97
CA LYS A 101 -16.95 2.96 2.97
C LYS A 101 -15.61 3.08 3.66
N ILE A 102 -14.73 2.13 3.44
CA ILE A 102 -13.42 2.05 4.07
C ILE A 102 -12.34 2.16 3.00
N LYS A 103 -11.49 3.17 3.13
CA LYS A 103 -10.33 3.33 2.26
C LYS A 103 -9.30 2.24 2.52
N GLU A 104 -8.98 1.45 1.47
CA GLU A 104 -7.97 0.40 1.52
C GLU A 104 -6.58 0.97 1.25
N GLY A 105 -6.46 1.85 0.28
CA GLY A 105 -5.21 2.48 -0.09
C GLY A 105 -5.32 3.36 -1.33
N THR A 106 -4.18 3.92 -1.70
CA THR A 106 -4.02 4.66 -2.95
C THR A 106 -2.86 4.05 -3.72
N PHE A 107 -3.06 3.78 -5.00
CA PHE A 107 -2.16 3.01 -5.86
C PHE A 107 -1.90 3.78 -7.15
N THR A 108 -0.80 3.48 -7.81
CA THR A 108 -0.49 3.97 -9.16
C THR A 108 -0.45 2.77 -10.09
N VAL A 109 -1.14 2.85 -11.22
CA VAL A 109 -1.09 1.81 -12.25
C VAL A 109 0.31 1.73 -12.84
N ILE A 110 0.94 0.58 -12.69
CA ILE A 110 2.29 0.29 -13.18
C ILE A 110 2.30 -0.61 -14.41
N SER A 111 1.18 -1.27 -14.67
CA SER A 111 0.96 -2.08 -15.88
C SER A 111 -0.51 -1.99 -16.27
N ALA A 112 -0.76 -1.79 -17.56
CA ALA A 112 -2.08 -1.88 -18.15
C ALA A 112 -1.95 -2.61 -19.49
N LEU A 113 -2.71 -3.69 -19.68
CA LEU A 113 -2.73 -4.40 -20.95
C LEU A 113 -3.59 -3.64 -21.97
N ALA A 114 -3.33 -3.87 -23.24
CA ALA A 114 -4.08 -3.25 -24.32
C ALA A 114 -5.58 -3.57 -24.18
N PRO A 115 -6.48 -2.61 -24.50
CA PRO A 115 -7.91 -2.80 -24.39
C PRO A 115 -8.39 -4.00 -25.20
N GLY A 116 -9.19 -4.87 -24.56
CA GLY A 116 -9.93 -5.98 -25.11
C GLY A 116 -11.27 -6.03 -24.42
N ASP A 117 -11.92 -7.19 -24.36
CA ASP A 117 -13.16 -7.38 -23.61
C ASP A 117 -12.94 -7.20 -22.09
N ILE A 118 -11.68 -7.40 -21.64
CA ILE A 118 -11.24 -7.14 -20.28
C ILE A 118 -9.98 -6.29 -20.35
N ILE A 119 -9.91 -5.24 -19.54
CA ILE A 119 -8.72 -4.42 -19.34
C ILE A 119 -8.08 -4.85 -18.02
N GLU A 120 -6.93 -5.52 -18.10
CA GLU A 120 -6.19 -5.95 -16.92
C GLU A 120 -5.20 -4.87 -16.51
N ILE A 121 -5.29 -4.41 -15.27
CA ILE A 121 -4.39 -3.43 -14.68
C ILE A 121 -3.75 -4.00 -13.42
N THR A 122 -2.44 -3.70 -13.25
CA THR A 122 -1.71 -3.91 -12.00
C THR A 122 -1.30 -2.55 -11.46
N ALA A 123 -1.59 -2.30 -10.19
CA ALA A 123 -1.19 -1.06 -9.54
C ALA A 123 -0.49 -1.34 -8.20
N SER A 124 0.40 -0.44 -7.80
CA SER A 124 1.18 -0.53 -6.58
C SER A 124 1.08 0.76 -5.77
N ASP A 125 1.23 0.64 -4.43
CA ASP A 125 1.49 1.80 -3.59
C ASP A 125 2.84 2.45 -3.93
N ASP A 126 3.18 3.58 -3.31
CA ASP A 126 4.39 4.33 -3.66
C ASP A 126 5.72 3.62 -3.28
N MET A 127 5.69 2.40 -2.76
CA MET A 127 6.92 1.63 -2.52
C MET A 127 7.69 1.37 -3.82
N TYR A 128 7.01 1.20 -4.97
CA TYR A 128 7.66 1.00 -6.27
C TYR A 128 8.62 2.13 -6.65
N LYS A 129 8.36 3.37 -6.18
CA LYS A 129 9.22 4.53 -6.43
C LYS A 129 10.62 4.37 -5.80
N SER A 130 10.74 3.50 -4.81
CA SER A 130 11.99 3.23 -4.11
C SER A 130 12.87 2.14 -4.77
N ASP A 131 12.41 1.53 -5.87
CA ASP A 131 13.14 0.47 -6.59
C ASP A 131 14.28 1.01 -7.47
N LYS A 132 14.61 2.28 -7.35
CA LYS A 132 15.75 2.93 -8.00
C LYS A 132 16.96 3.00 -7.07
N GLU A 133 18.14 3.15 -7.67
CA GLU A 133 19.39 3.33 -6.93
C GLU A 133 19.31 4.55 -6.00
N TYR A 134 19.77 4.37 -4.76
CA TYR A 134 19.88 5.41 -3.76
C TYR A 134 21.31 5.92 -3.69
N THR A 135 21.49 7.22 -3.71
CA THR A 135 22.78 7.89 -3.55
C THR A 135 22.69 9.00 -2.50
N SER A 136 23.26 8.75 -1.33
CA SER A 136 23.29 9.78 -0.27
C SER A 136 24.25 10.90 -0.59
N LYS A 137 23.84 12.13 -0.31
CA LYS A 137 24.66 13.35 -0.38
C LYS A 137 25.06 13.87 1.00
N LEU A 138 24.66 13.17 2.06
CA LEU A 138 24.90 13.58 3.43
C LEU A 138 26.20 12.99 3.98
N ASP A 139 26.75 13.62 5.02
CA ASP A 139 27.93 13.14 5.74
C ASP A 139 27.53 12.18 6.86
N TYR A 140 28.23 11.06 6.96
CA TYR A 140 27.98 10.01 7.95
C TYR A 140 29.03 10.06 9.08
N PRO A 141 28.68 9.63 10.33
CA PRO A 141 27.47 8.88 10.72
C PRO A 141 26.21 9.75 10.82
N LEU A 142 25.03 9.15 10.58
CA LEU A 142 23.73 9.81 10.62
C LEU A 142 22.68 8.98 11.38
N PRO A 143 21.74 9.63 12.10
CA PRO A 143 20.58 8.94 12.66
C PRO A 143 19.75 8.22 11.58
N ALA A 144 19.22 7.05 11.93
CA ALA A 144 18.39 6.23 11.05
C ALA A 144 17.21 7.02 10.46
N LEU A 145 16.57 7.87 11.26
CA LEU A 145 15.49 8.74 10.79
C LEU A 145 15.96 9.71 9.69
N ARG A 146 17.18 10.27 9.80
CA ARG A 146 17.71 11.19 8.77
C ARG A 146 17.99 10.48 7.46
N VAL A 147 18.49 9.24 7.52
CA VAL A 147 18.69 8.41 6.32
C VAL A 147 17.33 8.11 5.67
N LEU A 148 16.31 7.72 6.46
CA LEU A 148 14.96 7.47 5.95
C LEU A 148 14.35 8.71 5.30
N GLN A 149 14.48 9.89 5.91
CA GLN A 149 14.01 11.15 5.36
C GLN A 149 14.66 11.48 4.00
N GLU A 150 15.98 11.24 3.87
CA GLU A 150 16.68 11.46 2.62
C GLU A 150 16.20 10.51 1.53
N VAL A 151 16.06 9.21 1.83
CA VAL A 151 15.51 8.22 0.90
C VAL A 151 14.11 8.62 0.43
N CYS A 152 13.23 8.97 1.36
CA CYS A 152 11.86 9.39 1.04
C CYS A 152 11.85 10.61 0.13
N THR A 153 12.71 11.60 0.41
CA THR A 153 12.84 12.80 -0.43
C THR A 153 13.32 12.46 -1.84
N GLN A 154 14.34 11.60 -1.98
CA GLN A 154 14.86 11.20 -3.29
C GLN A 154 13.87 10.36 -4.10
N CYS A 155 13.03 9.58 -3.42
CA CYS A 155 12.06 8.70 -4.04
C CYS A 155 10.68 9.35 -4.25
N ASP A 156 10.49 10.59 -3.84
CA ASP A 156 9.18 11.27 -3.84
C ASP A 156 8.14 10.44 -3.07
N ILE A 157 8.50 10.03 -1.86
CA ILE A 157 7.68 9.26 -0.93
C ILE A 157 7.29 10.13 0.26
N ASN A 158 6.01 10.14 0.60
CA ASN A 158 5.51 10.80 1.79
C ASN A 158 5.85 9.98 3.04
N LEU A 159 6.66 10.53 3.94
CA LEU A 159 6.98 9.88 5.22
C LEU A 159 5.89 10.17 6.25
N GLY A 160 5.28 9.11 6.78
CA GLY A 160 4.27 9.19 7.84
C GLY A 160 4.85 9.00 9.24
N SER A 161 5.92 8.21 9.39
CA SER A 161 6.60 8.03 10.68
C SER A 161 7.54 9.20 10.96
N VAL A 162 7.17 10.06 11.91
CA VAL A 162 8.03 11.16 12.38
C VAL A 162 9.03 10.70 13.44
N SER A 163 8.79 9.53 14.04
CA SER A 163 9.68 8.80 14.98
C SER A 163 9.34 7.31 14.95
N PHE A 164 10.29 6.47 15.34
CA PHE A 164 10.13 5.01 15.47
C PHE A 164 11.20 4.47 16.44
N THR A 165 11.09 3.21 16.83
CA THR A 165 12.08 2.58 17.72
C THR A 165 13.48 2.64 17.11
N ASN A 166 14.47 3.11 17.88
CA ASN A 166 15.87 3.28 17.45
C ASN A 166 16.06 4.28 16.28
N ASP A 167 15.20 5.27 16.14
CA ASP A 167 15.28 6.27 15.08
C ASP A 167 16.53 7.16 15.17
N ASP A 168 17.15 7.25 16.36
CA ASP A 168 18.41 7.93 16.66
C ASP A 168 19.66 7.04 16.47
N PHE A 169 19.48 5.74 16.16
CA PHE A 169 20.60 4.83 15.91
C PHE A 169 21.50 5.38 14.79
N LEU A 170 22.81 5.47 15.07
CA LEU A 170 23.77 6.03 14.13
C LEU A 170 24.18 5.02 13.05
N VAL A 171 23.73 5.24 11.84
CA VAL A 171 24.21 4.55 10.64
C VAL A 171 25.62 5.03 10.35
N GLN A 172 26.61 4.16 10.52
CA GLN A 172 28.03 4.52 10.54
C GLN A 172 28.60 4.85 9.15
N LYS A 173 28.08 4.22 8.09
CA LYS A 173 28.60 4.34 6.73
C LYS A 173 27.47 4.66 5.77
N ARG A 174 27.83 5.41 4.74
CA ARG A 174 26.94 5.68 3.60
C ARG A 174 26.52 4.37 2.94
N PRO A 175 25.23 4.13 2.73
CA PRO A 175 24.78 3.02 1.89
C PRO A 175 25.23 3.24 0.44
N GLU A 176 25.87 2.24 -0.17
CA GLU A 176 26.35 2.28 -1.55
C GLU A 176 25.86 1.07 -2.32
N GLY A 177 25.46 1.26 -3.59
CA GLY A 177 25.01 0.17 -4.46
C GLY A 177 23.68 -0.46 -4.05
N LEU A 178 22.87 0.26 -3.26
CA LEU A 178 21.57 -0.19 -2.78
C LEU A 178 20.44 0.60 -3.43
N THR A 179 19.28 -0.04 -3.56
CA THR A 179 18.05 0.68 -3.90
C THR A 179 17.47 1.39 -2.69
N GLY A 180 16.63 2.41 -2.92
CA GLY A 180 15.88 3.07 -1.84
C GLY A 180 15.08 2.06 -1.01
N ARG A 181 14.45 1.06 -1.66
CA ARG A 181 13.71 -0.01 -0.97
C ARG A 181 14.59 -0.81 -0.02
N GLN A 182 15.80 -1.17 -0.44
CA GLN A 182 16.74 -1.90 0.42
C GLN A 182 17.15 -1.07 1.62
N VAL A 183 17.41 0.24 1.43
CA VAL A 183 17.76 1.14 2.53
C VAL A 183 16.59 1.30 3.49
N ILE A 184 15.35 1.49 3.00
CA ILE A 184 14.12 1.51 3.81
C ILE A 184 14.01 0.21 4.64
N GLY A 185 14.26 -0.94 4.02
CA GLY A 185 14.25 -2.24 4.70
C GLY A 185 15.27 -2.31 5.84
N TYR A 186 16.51 -1.87 5.63
CA TYR A 186 17.53 -1.82 6.69
C TYR A 186 17.14 -0.89 7.83
N ILE A 187 16.54 0.26 7.54
CA ILE A 187 16.02 1.15 8.59
C ILE A 187 14.89 0.48 9.38
N ALA A 188 13.97 -0.19 8.69
CA ALA A 188 12.92 -0.97 9.34
C ALA A 188 13.48 -2.10 10.23
N GLN A 189 14.56 -2.74 9.79
CA GLN A 189 15.27 -3.76 10.60
C GLN A 189 15.90 -3.17 11.86
N ILE A 190 16.52 -1.98 11.78
CA ILE A 190 17.04 -1.25 12.94
C ILE A 190 15.91 -0.96 13.94
N ALA A 191 14.73 -0.63 13.44
CA ALA A 191 13.55 -0.41 14.26
C ALA A 191 12.96 -1.70 14.86
N GLY A 192 13.39 -2.89 14.43
CA GLY A 192 12.81 -4.17 14.83
C GLY A 192 11.42 -4.41 14.23
N GLY A 193 11.20 -3.97 12.99
CA GLY A 193 9.89 -4.04 12.33
C GLY A 193 9.98 -4.07 10.80
N ASN A 194 8.93 -3.60 10.16
CA ASN A 194 8.79 -3.52 8.71
C ASN A 194 8.36 -2.12 8.27
N ALA A 195 8.64 -1.79 7.02
CA ALA A 195 8.16 -0.59 6.36
C ALA A 195 6.97 -0.91 5.46
N LEU A 196 5.92 -0.12 5.53
CA LEU A 196 4.70 -0.28 4.73
C LEU A 196 3.98 1.07 4.56
N PHE A 197 3.06 1.16 3.61
CA PHE A 197 2.25 2.36 3.43
C PHE A 197 0.91 2.27 4.17
N ASP A 198 0.46 3.40 4.75
CA ASP A 198 -0.89 3.52 5.27
C ASP A 198 -1.92 3.75 4.14
N GLU A 199 -3.20 3.84 4.49
CA GLU A 199 -4.29 4.10 3.53
C GLU A 199 -4.21 5.48 2.88
N ASN A 200 -3.42 6.41 3.43
CA ASN A 200 -3.17 7.74 2.89
C ASN A 200 -1.86 7.82 2.09
N ASN A 201 -1.29 6.65 1.76
CA ASN A 201 -0.06 6.53 0.99
C ASN A 201 1.12 7.24 1.65
N ARG A 202 1.28 7.07 2.97
CA ARG A 202 2.41 7.56 3.76
C ARG A 202 3.21 6.37 4.27
N LEU A 203 4.53 6.42 4.12
CA LEU A 203 5.44 5.38 4.58
C LEU A 203 5.50 5.36 6.11
N LEU A 204 5.22 4.20 6.69
CA LEU A 204 5.32 3.94 8.12
C LEU A 204 6.38 2.89 8.40
N ILE A 205 7.12 3.07 9.49
CA ILE A 205 7.92 2.03 10.12
C ILE A 205 7.07 1.45 11.26
N LYS A 206 6.67 0.19 11.12
CA LYS A 206 5.89 -0.53 12.14
C LYS A 206 6.74 -1.60 12.80
N THR A 207 6.93 -1.46 14.11
CA THR A 207 7.55 -2.49 14.95
C THR A 207 6.53 -3.55 15.35
N TYR A 208 7.01 -4.77 15.59
CA TYR A 208 6.19 -5.80 16.18
C TYR A 208 5.91 -5.49 17.66
N ASP A 209 4.65 -5.63 18.07
CA ASP A 209 4.27 -5.55 19.47
C ASP A 209 4.45 -6.92 20.13
N TYR A 210 5.57 -7.09 20.79
CA TYR A 210 5.89 -8.34 21.48
C TYR A 210 5.10 -8.52 22.79
N SER A 211 4.46 -7.50 23.32
CA SER A 211 3.66 -7.58 24.54
C SER A 211 2.47 -8.54 24.41
N VAL A 212 2.00 -8.76 23.19
CA VAL A 212 0.93 -9.72 22.89
C VAL A 212 1.38 -11.16 23.16
N PHE A 213 2.67 -11.46 23.03
CA PHE A 213 3.22 -12.81 23.26
C PHE A 213 3.49 -13.11 24.73
N GLU A 214 3.69 -12.06 25.57
CA GLU A 214 3.90 -12.23 27.00
C GLU A 214 2.62 -12.60 27.77
N GLN A 215 1.44 -12.43 27.15
CA GLN A 215 0.15 -12.73 27.76
C GLN A 215 -0.32 -14.19 27.58
N HIS A 216 0.37 -14.95 26.75
CA HIS A 216 0.09 -16.38 26.54
C HIS A 216 1.18 -17.19 27.23
N GLU A 217 0.94 -17.60 28.48
CA GLU A 217 1.72 -18.69 29.09
C GLU A 217 1.61 -19.92 28.17
N LEU A 218 2.76 -20.41 27.72
CA LEU A 218 2.83 -21.67 27.02
C LEU A 218 2.36 -22.76 27.98
N ILE A 219 1.11 -23.24 27.79
CA ILE A 219 0.58 -24.40 28.50
C ILE A 219 1.17 -25.66 27.87
#